data_335d131ad9d3ff7ef6937d6532e6d573
#
_entry.id   335d131ad9d3ff7ef6937d6532e6d573
#
_cell.length_a   1.000
_cell.length_b   1.000
_cell.length_c   1.000
_cell.angle_alpha   90.00
_cell.angle_beta   90.00
_cell.angle_gamma   90.00
#
_symmetry.space_group_name_H-M   'P 1'
#
loop_
_entity.id
_entity.type
_entity.pdbx_description
1 polymer ?
#
loop_
_entity_poly.entity_id
_entity_poly.type
_entity_poly.pdbx_seq_one_letter_code
_entity_poly.pdbx_strand_id
1 'polypeptide(L)'
;MLKMLKIVGGGLFVALLIGKGISVWMEPSETEASVDAESDRSDAPVDDVIITDTVPETPATRPVRTMDVSDDALYLDFRLPLPEGSVYVSAHTNEYPNSHYGGPWRPDNIDYSPTHLALNVVAGQDGEKPSMAELRAMPMFHYGRYETIMRPALGSGVISAFFTYTGPVMGDPHDEIDIEFSGLRPDQVEFNYFKNGKTGAHSRHKLDFDATKEMRLYAFEWHPDKIIWFIDDEEVYRTPEGDTQIPTAPGQLFISAWAGSPGVKAWVGKLDFGDRTKADYACMSFTPFDDSSRRCADMYFEDAQFIRD
;
A
#
# COMPACT_ATOMS: atom_id res chain seq x y z
N MET A 1 -30.02 -11.90 -40.10
CA MET A 1 -30.33 -12.94 -39.09
C MET A 1 -29.43 -12.67 -37.88
N LEU A 2 -29.97 -11.99 -36.90
CA LEU A 2 -29.25 -11.55 -35.68
C LEU A 2 -29.40 -12.62 -34.62
N LYS A 3 -28.31 -13.27 -34.21
CA LYS A 3 -28.35 -14.21 -33.08
C LYS A 3 -28.07 -13.43 -31.79
N MET A 4 -29.08 -13.30 -30.97
CA MET A 4 -28.93 -12.85 -29.59
C MET A 4 -28.10 -13.87 -28.79
N LEU A 5 -27.01 -13.40 -28.20
CA LEU A 5 -26.23 -14.15 -27.19
C LEU A 5 -26.70 -13.69 -25.81
N LYS A 6 -27.22 -14.62 -25.02
CA LYS A 6 -27.57 -14.37 -23.60
C LYS A 6 -26.28 -14.28 -22.80
N ILE A 7 -26.07 -13.13 -22.13
CA ILE A 7 -25.00 -12.93 -21.16
C ILE A 7 -25.54 -13.39 -19.81
N VAL A 8 -24.91 -14.42 -19.24
CA VAL A 8 -25.08 -14.83 -17.85
C VAL A 8 -23.90 -14.23 -17.08
N GLY A 9 -24.20 -13.61 -15.93
CA GLY A 9 -23.35 -12.72 -15.16
C GLY A 9 -21.95 -13.22 -14.81
N GLY A 10 -20.98 -12.34 -14.99
CA GLY A 10 -19.60 -12.46 -14.55
C GLY A 10 -18.91 -11.13 -14.82
N GLY A 11 -18.35 -10.52 -13.79
CA GLY A 11 -17.74 -9.19 -13.84
C GLY A 11 -16.66 -9.08 -14.91
N LEU A 12 -16.82 -8.10 -15.77
CA LEU A 12 -15.92 -7.81 -16.88
C LEU A 12 -14.94 -6.71 -16.43
N PHE A 13 -13.71 -7.07 -16.08
CA PHE A 13 -12.62 -6.12 -16.05
C PHE A 13 -12.14 -5.86 -17.47
N VAL A 14 -12.28 -4.63 -17.92
CA VAL A 14 -11.78 -4.23 -19.24
C VAL A 14 -10.29 -3.91 -19.12
N ALA A 15 -9.44 -4.83 -19.57
CA ALA A 15 -8.05 -4.53 -19.82
C ALA A 15 -7.93 -3.63 -21.04
N LEU A 16 -7.47 -2.39 -20.86
CA LEU A 16 -7.20 -1.47 -21.96
C LEU A 16 -5.90 -1.87 -22.65
N LEU A 17 -5.97 -2.12 -23.96
CA LEU A 17 -4.81 -2.32 -24.82
C LEU A 17 -4.03 -1.01 -24.97
N ILE A 18 -2.87 -0.90 -24.31
CA ILE A 18 -1.94 0.19 -24.57
C ILE A 18 -1.09 -0.18 -25.77
N GLY A 19 -1.18 0.66 -26.81
CA GLY A 19 -0.40 0.57 -28.03
C GLY A 19 1.09 0.75 -27.78
N LYS A 20 1.90 0.03 -28.56
CA LYS A 20 3.35 -0.04 -28.55
C LYS A 20 4.03 1.34 -28.50
N GLY A 21 4.77 1.59 -27.42
CA GLY A 21 5.81 2.61 -27.38
C GLY A 21 7.04 2.02 -26.69
N ILE A 22 8.04 1.59 -27.45
CA ILE A 22 9.34 1.12 -26.95
C ILE A 22 10.18 2.38 -26.72
N SER A 23 10.43 2.73 -25.46
CA SER A 23 11.45 3.70 -25.09
C SER A 23 12.66 2.96 -24.52
N VAL A 24 13.77 3.00 -25.25
CA VAL A 24 15.06 2.49 -24.83
C VAL A 24 15.75 3.60 -24.02
N TRP A 25 16.05 3.33 -22.76
CA TRP A 25 16.86 4.21 -21.92
C TRP A 25 18.27 3.65 -21.79
N MET A 26 19.28 4.49 -22.12
CA MET A 26 20.69 4.22 -21.90
C MET A 26 21.07 4.64 -20.48
N GLU A 27 21.77 3.77 -19.77
CA GLU A 27 22.38 4.05 -18.46
C GLU A 27 23.67 4.87 -18.62
N PRO A 28 23.98 5.79 -17.71
CA PRO A 28 25.32 6.38 -17.58
C PRO A 28 26.19 5.52 -16.65
N SER A 29 27.45 5.36 -17.04
CA SER A 29 28.50 4.59 -16.41
C SER A 29 28.93 5.12 -15.03
N GLU A 30 29.10 4.19 -14.07
CA GLU A 30 29.67 4.43 -12.75
C GLU A 30 31.18 4.71 -12.81
N THR A 31 31.62 5.69 -11.99
CA THR A 31 33.03 5.90 -11.69
C THR A 31 33.24 5.64 -10.20
N GLU A 32 34.06 4.65 -9.88
CA GLU A 32 34.47 4.31 -8.52
C GLU A 32 35.43 5.35 -7.94
N ALA A 33 35.24 5.67 -6.66
CA ALA A 33 36.24 6.34 -5.83
C ALA A 33 36.31 5.67 -4.46
N SER A 34 37.43 5.01 -4.20
CA SER A 34 37.82 4.44 -2.93
C SER A 34 38.40 5.50 -2.00
N VAL A 35 38.02 5.48 -0.72
CA VAL A 35 38.77 6.18 0.35
C VAL A 35 38.87 5.28 1.57
N ASP A 36 40.11 4.96 1.93
CA ASP A 36 40.52 4.31 3.17
C ASP A 36 40.33 5.27 4.37
N ALA A 37 39.91 4.75 5.49
CA ALA A 37 39.97 5.48 6.78
C ALA A 37 40.44 4.55 7.90
N GLU A 38 41.50 4.95 8.49
CA GLU A 38 42.32 4.39 9.55
C GLU A 38 41.67 4.59 10.94
N SER A 39 41.86 3.63 11.83
CA SER A 39 41.41 3.60 13.22
C SER A 39 42.21 4.53 14.12
N ASP A 40 41.53 5.23 15.05
CA ASP A 40 42.18 5.68 16.26
C ASP A 40 41.27 5.43 17.49
N ARG A 41 41.85 4.75 18.50
CA ARG A 41 41.24 4.52 19.82
C ARG A 41 41.82 5.51 20.80
N SER A 42 40.95 6.19 21.55
CA SER A 42 41.37 6.91 22.76
C SER A 42 40.47 6.54 23.93
N ASP A 43 41.09 6.01 24.99
CA ASP A 43 40.53 5.73 26.31
C ASP A 43 40.16 7.02 27.05
N ALA A 44 38.99 7.07 27.69
CA ALA A 44 38.63 8.07 28.69
C ALA A 44 37.93 7.41 29.88
N PRO A 45 38.06 7.95 31.10
CA PRO A 45 37.83 7.26 32.35
C PRO A 45 36.35 7.20 32.79
N VAL A 46 36.00 6.13 33.53
CA VAL A 46 34.69 5.87 34.15
C VAL A 46 34.47 6.81 35.34
N ASP A 47 33.46 7.63 35.29
CA ASP A 47 32.95 8.40 36.45
C ASP A 47 31.75 7.71 37.10
N ASP A 48 31.66 7.83 38.43
CA ASP A 48 30.72 7.18 39.32
C ASP A 48 29.25 7.48 38.98
N VAL A 49 28.44 6.42 38.82
CA VAL A 49 26.99 6.49 38.61
C VAL A 49 26.29 6.65 39.99
N ILE A 50 25.77 7.82 40.28
CA ILE A 50 24.82 8.05 41.38
C ILE A 50 23.46 7.48 40.96
N ILE A 51 23.06 6.37 41.59
CA ILE A 51 21.71 5.80 41.47
C ILE A 51 20.76 6.68 42.28
N THR A 52 19.96 7.51 41.58
CA THR A 52 18.81 8.17 42.22
C THR A 52 17.59 7.25 42.06
N ASP A 53 17.01 6.84 43.22
CA ASP A 53 15.73 6.13 43.28
C ASP A 53 14.63 6.97 42.60
N THR A 54 14.28 6.63 41.37
CA THR A 54 13.09 7.17 40.69
C THR A 54 11.87 6.40 41.18
N VAL A 55 10.93 7.11 41.78
CA VAL A 55 9.57 6.64 42.09
C VAL A 55 8.95 6.08 40.80
N PRO A 56 8.36 4.87 40.79
CA PRO A 56 7.73 4.34 39.60
C PRO A 56 6.58 5.25 39.18
N GLU A 57 6.68 5.83 37.99
CA GLU A 57 5.56 6.54 37.38
C GLU A 57 4.38 5.58 37.25
N THR A 58 3.22 6.03 37.74
CA THR A 58 1.93 5.33 37.51
C THR A 58 1.80 5.09 36.02
N PRO A 59 1.55 3.85 35.55
CA PRO A 59 1.41 3.59 34.12
C PRO A 59 0.31 4.48 33.56
N ALA A 60 0.66 5.33 32.59
CA ALA A 60 -0.29 6.17 31.89
C ALA A 60 -1.41 5.26 31.36
N THR A 61 -2.65 5.55 31.73
CA THR A 61 -3.83 4.83 31.23
C THR A 61 -3.82 4.96 29.72
N ARG A 62 -3.62 3.83 29.06
CA ARG A 62 -3.64 3.76 27.58
C ARG A 62 -4.97 4.32 27.10
N PRO A 63 -4.97 5.28 26.17
CA PRO A 63 -6.23 5.83 25.64
C PRO A 63 -7.10 4.70 25.07
N VAL A 64 -8.40 4.76 25.34
CA VAL A 64 -9.36 3.80 24.78
C VAL A 64 -9.30 3.94 23.26
N ARG A 65 -8.86 2.88 22.59
CA ARG A 65 -8.77 2.84 21.13
C ARG A 65 -10.15 2.54 20.58
N THR A 66 -10.75 3.51 19.90
CA THR A 66 -12.02 3.36 19.19
C THR A 66 -11.75 3.41 17.69
N MET A 67 -12.32 2.46 16.96
CA MET A 67 -12.39 2.54 15.49
C MET A 67 -13.59 3.40 15.09
N ASP A 68 -13.46 4.13 13.98
CA ASP A 68 -14.55 4.82 13.30
C ASP A 68 -14.80 4.19 11.94
N VAL A 69 -16.06 3.85 11.66
CA VAL A 69 -16.50 3.33 10.37
C VAL A 69 -17.85 3.96 10.08
N SER A 70 -17.83 5.06 9.35
CA SER A 70 -18.99 5.78 8.89
C SER A 70 -18.91 6.05 7.39
N ASP A 71 -19.96 6.59 6.80
CA ASP A 71 -19.94 7.04 5.41
C ASP A 71 -19.10 8.32 5.23
N ASP A 72 -18.79 9.02 6.32
CA ASP A 72 -18.08 10.30 6.31
C ASP A 72 -16.59 10.14 6.65
N ALA A 73 -16.21 9.17 7.52
CA ALA A 73 -14.82 8.95 7.94
C ALA A 73 -14.54 7.47 8.21
N LEU A 74 -13.26 7.09 8.10
CA LEU A 74 -12.78 5.75 8.38
C LEU A 74 -11.53 5.79 9.25
N TYR A 75 -11.52 5.00 10.33
CA TYR A 75 -10.32 4.69 11.09
C TYR A 75 -10.35 3.21 11.52
N LEU A 76 -9.51 2.38 10.90
CA LEU A 76 -9.33 0.97 11.23
C LEU A 76 -7.94 0.75 11.86
N ASP A 77 -7.91 0.40 13.14
CA ASP A 77 -6.72 -0.06 13.86
C ASP A 77 -6.64 -1.58 13.74
N PHE A 78 -5.76 -2.08 12.88
CA PHE A 78 -5.62 -3.51 12.60
C PHE A 78 -5.01 -4.34 13.77
N ARG A 79 -4.68 -3.71 14.88
CA ARG A 79 -4.30 -4.35 16.14
C ARG A 79 -5.54 -4.77 16.95
N LEU A 80 -6.73 -4.39 16.52
CA LEU A 80 -8.01 -4.68 17.15
C LEU A 80 -8.87 -5.56 16.25
N PRO A 81 -9.83 -6.33 16.80
CA PRO A 81 -10.83 -7.00 15.99
C PRO A 81 -11.61 -6.00 15.13
N LEU A 82 -11.73 -6.27 13.83
CA LEU A 82 -12.46 -5.40 12.91
C LEU A 82 -13.97 -5.43 13.19
N PRO A 83 -14.68 -4.28 13.11
CA PRO A 83 -16.13 -4.25 13.23
C PRO A 83 -16.79 -5.09 12.13
N GLU A 84 -17.85 -5.82 12.49
CA GLU A 84 -18.61 -6.62 11.54
C GLU A 84 -19.14 -5.75 10.39
N GLY A 85 -18.93 -6.20 9.15
CA GLY A 85 -19.37 -5.48 7.95
C GLY A 85 -18.55 -4.24 7.59
N SER A 86 -17.47 -3.90 8.33
CA SER A 86 -16.61 -2.75 8.02
C SER A 86 -15.73 -2.96 6.80
N VAL A 87 -15.38 -4.23 6.53
CA VAL A 87 -14.49 -4.61 5.43
C VAL A 87 -15.04 -5.79 4.63
N TYR A 88 -14.58 -5.89 3.40
CA TYR A 88 -14.73 -7.07 2.56
C TYR A 88 -13.36 -7.68 2.29
N VAL A 89 -13.24 -8.99 2.47
CA VAL A 89 -12.03 -9.77 2.14
C VAL A 89 -12.26 -10.46 0.80
N SER A 90 -11.36 -10.23 -0.14
CA SER A 90 -11.46 -10.79 -1.49
C SER A 90 -11.27 -12.31 -1.51
N ALA A 91 -12.18 -13.02 -2.18
CA ALA A 91 -12.26 -14.48 -2.24
C ALA A 91 -12.64 -14.97 -3.65
N HIS A 92 -11.87 -14.57 -4.67
CA HIS A 92 -12.16 -14.90 -6.06
C HIS A 92 -10.90 -15.26 -6.86
N THR A 93 -11.09 -15.83 -8.04
CA THR A 93 -10.03 -16.14 -8.99
C THR A 93 -9.91 -15.06 -10.06
N ASN A 94 -8.68 -14.79 -10.50
CA ASN A 94 -8.38 -13.84 -11.57
C ASN A 94 -8.10 -14.60 -12.87
N GLU A 95 -9.13 -15.17 -13.48
CA GLU A 95 -9.00 -15.99 -14.70
C GLU A 95 -9.15 -15.19 -16.02
N TYR A 96 -8.95 -13.88 -15.95
CA TYR A 96 -9.07 -13.04 -17.14
C TYR A 96 -7.79 -13.07 -17.98
N PRO A 97 -7.90 -13.20 -19.31
CA PRO A 97 -6.76 -12.99 -20.21
C PRO A 97 -6.14 -11.61 -19.96
N ASN A 98 -4.82 -11.56 -19.82
CA ASN A 98 -4.05 -10.32 -19.57
C ASN A 98 -4.26 -9.70 -18.17
N SER A 99 -4.77 -10.44 -17.19
CA SER A 99 -4.77 -10.00 -15.78
C SER A 99 -3.34 -9.66 -15.33
N HIS A 100 -3.18 -8.59 -14.56
CA HIS A 100 -1.92 -8.28 -13.87
C HIS A 100 -1.64 -9.27 -12.75
N TYR A 101 -2.68 -9.87 -12.19
CA TYR A 101 -2.62 -10.77 -11.04
C TYR A 101 -2.20 -12.19 -11.43
N GLY A 102 -1.27 -12.76 -10.67
CA GLY A 102 -0.68 -14.07 -10.93
C GLY A 102 -1.52 -15.25 -10.43
N GLY A 103 -2.53 -15.01 -9.59
CA GLY A 103 -3.32 -16.09 -8.98
C GLY A 103 -4.61 -15.63 -8.32
N PRO A 104 -5.24 -16.49 -7.50
CA PRO A 104 -6.47 -16.20 -6.78
C PRO A 104 -6.24 -15.38 -5.50
N TRP A 105 -7.26 -14.61 -5.13
CA TRP A 105 -7.39 -14.00 -3.82
C TRP A 105 -7.94 -15.01 -2.82
N ARG A 106 -7.30 -15.12 -1.63
CA ARG A 106 -7.65 -16.09 -0.58
C ARG A 106 -7.78 -15.40 0.78
N PRO A 107 -8.94 -15.51 1.45
CA PRO A 107 -9.08 -15.02 2.83
C PRO A 107 -8.08 -15.64 3.80
N ASP A 108 -7.73 -16.92 3.61
CA ASP A 108 -6.77 -17.65 4.44
C ASP A 108 -5.33 -17.12 4.32
N ASN A 109 -5.08 -16.18 3.40
CA ASN A 109 -3.81 -15.49 3.29
C ASN A 109 -3.75 -14.24 4.18
N ILE A 110 -4.75 -13.98 5.01
CA ILE A 110 -4.76 -12.87 5.97
C ILE A 110 -4.51 -13.41 7.37
N ASP A 111 -3.39 -12.98 7.97
CA ASP A 111 -3.06 -13.30 9.36
C ASP A 111 -3.33 -12.06 10.24
N TYR A 112 -4.08 -12.27 11.34
CA TYR A 112 -4.33 -11.25 12.35
C TYR A 112 -3.35 -11.39 13.50
N SER A 113 -2.68 -10.31 13.90
CA SER A 113 -1.79 -10.28 15.04
C SER A 113 -2.15 -9.14 16.01
N PRO A 114 -1.64 -9.15 17.25
CA PRO A 114 -1.86 -8.05 18.19
C PRO A 114 -1.23 -6.71 17.77
N THR A 115 -0.37 -6.71 16.76
CA THR A 115 0.39 -5.53 16.32
C THR A 115 0.02 -5.06 14.91
N HIS A 116 -0.50 -5.95 14.05
CA HIS A 116 -0.80 -5.64 12.64
C HIS A 116 -1.65 -6.73 11.98
N LEU A 117 -2.18 -6.41 10.83
CA LEU A 117 -2.74 -7.33 9.85
C LEU A 117 -1.66 -7.68 8.84
N ALA A 118 -1.43 -8.96 8.56
CA ALA A 118 -0.49 -9.41 7.52
C ALA A 118 -1.25 -9.94 6.30
N LEU A 119 -0.96 -9.38 5.13
CA LEU A 119 -1.44 -9.86 3.84
C LEU A 119 -0.35 -10.70 3.17
N ASN A 120 -0.59 -12.00 3.06
CA ASN A 120 0.39 -12.96 2.55
C ASN A 120 0.24 -13.18 1.04
N VAL A 121 1.40 -13.31 0.39
CA VAL A 121 1.53 -13.92 -0.92
C VAL A 121 2.18 -15.28 -0.73
N VAL A 122 1.50 -16.35 -1.10
CA VAL A 122 1.95 -17.73 -0.91
C VAL A 122 2.23 -18.36 -2.27
N ALA A 123 3.42 -18.93 -2.42
CA ALA A 123 3.82 -19.60 -3.65
C ALA A 123 2.93 -20.82 -3.93
N GLY A 124 2.58 -21.02 -5.21
CA GLY A 124 1.89 -22.24 -5.62
C GLY A 124 2.83 -23.45 -5.55
N GLN A 125 2.30 -24.60 -5.15
CA GLN A 125 3.02 -25.86 -5.15
C GLN A 125 2.69 -26.66 -6.41
N ASP A 126 3.62 -27.52 -6.85
CA ASP A 126 3.39 -28.49 -7.97
C ASP A 126 2.89 -27.85 -9.27
N GLY A 127 3.27 -26.59 -9.54
CA GLY A 127 2.87 -25.85 -10.73
C GLY A 127 1.58 -25.07 -10.61
N GLU A 128 0.99 -25.03 -9.44
CA GLU A 128 -0.13 -24.14 -9.15
C GLU A 128 0.29 -22.66 -9.16
N LYS A 129 -0.70 -21.78 -9.35
CA LYS A 129 -0.49 -20.32 -9.25
C LYS A 129 -0.30 -19.90 -7.80
N PRO A 130 0.48 -18.83 -7.53
CA PRO A 130 0.54 -18.25 -6.20
C PRO A 130 -0.83 -17.73 -5.77
N SER A 131 -1.10 -17.71 -4.47
CA SER A 131 -2.30 -17.09 -3.90
C SER A 131 -1.96 -15.80 -3.19
N MET A 132 -2.93 -14.90 -3.07
CA MET A 132 -2.77 -13.49 -2.71
C MET A 132 -3.81 -13.05 -1.69
N ALA A 133 -3.63 -11.87 -1.08
CA ALA A 133 -4.57 -11.30 -0.12
C ALA A 133 -4.93 -9.86 -0.46
N GLU A 134 -6.22 -9.55 -0.29
CA GLU A 134 -6.77 -8.21 -0.48
C GLU A 134 -7.95 -7.98 0.48
N LEU A 135 -8.01 -6.78 1.02
CA LEU A 135 -9.09 -6.32 1.88
C LEU A 135 -9.47 -4.89 1.47
N ARG A 136 -10.76 -4.57 1.51
CA ARG A 136 -11.26 -3.22 1.25
C ARG A 136 -12.25 -2.76 2.31
N ALA A 137 -12.28 -1.45 2.58
CA ALA A 137 -13.33 -0.83 3.36
C ALA A 137 -14.66 -0.88 2.59
N MET A 138 -15.78 -1.09 3.30
CA MET A 138 -17.11 -1.14 2.66
C MET A 138 -17.60 0.22 2.20
N PRO A 139 -17.44 1.34 2.96
CA PRO A 139 -17.83 2.65 2.48
C PRO A 139 -17.01 3.14 1.28
N MET A 140 -17.59 4.00 0.46
CA MET A 140 -16.93 4.74 -0.62
C MET A 140 -16.63 6.15 -0.14
N PHE A 141 -15.43 6.62 -0.43
CA PHE A 141 -14.96 7.95 -0.03
C PHE A 141 -14.57 8.78 -1.24
N HIS A 142 -14.52 10.09 -1.04
CA HIS A 142 -14.19 11.04 -2.11
C HIS A 142 -13.02 11.93 -1.68
N TYR A 143 -13.10 13.26 -1.90
CA TYR A 143 -12.02 14.18 -1.56
C TYR A 143 -11.71 14.19 -0.06
N GLY A 144 -10.43 14.13 0.26
CA GLY A 144 -9.95 14.05 1.63
C GLY A 144 -8.54 13.45 1.71
N ARG A 145 -8.14 13.11 2.92
CA ARG A 145 -6.85 12.50 3.22
C ARG A 145 -7.01 11.01 3.53
N TYR A 146 -6.20 10.21 2.84
CA TYR A 146 -6.14 8.75 2.93
C TYR A 146 -4.80 8.34 3.51
N GLU A 147 -4.79 7.50 4.53
CA GLU A 147 -3.57 7.11 5.22
C GLU A 147 -3.51 5.62 5.50
N THR A 148 -2.30 5.08 5.48
CA THR A 148 -1.99 3.74 5.97
C THR A 148 -0.65 3.72 6.69
N ILE A 149 -0.53 2.85 7.71
CA ILE A 149 0.76 2.48 8.28
C ILE A 149 1.04 1.07 7.78
N MET A 150 2.09 0.91 6.95
CA MET A 150 2.42 -0.36 6.35
C MET A 150 3.92 -0.61 6.22
N ARG A 151 4.26 -1.89 6.10
CA ARG A 151 5.56 -2.42 5.69
C ARG A 151 5.32 -3.33 4.48
N PRO A 152 5.82 -2.98 3.29
CA PRO A 152 5.61 -3.78 2.09
C PRO A 152 6.36 -5.12 2.12
N ALA A 153 5.88 -6.06 1.32
CA ALA A 153 6.50 -7.37 1.13
C ALA A 153 7.83 -7.26 0.38
N LEU A 154 8.82 -8.02 0.81
CA LEU A 154 10.06 -8.23 0.06
C LEU A 154 9.89 -9.41 -0.91
N GLY A 155 10.48 -9.32 -2.09
CA GLY A 155 10.55 -10.41 -3.06
C GLY A 155 10.19 -9.98 -4.48
N SER A 156 10.94 -10.50 -5.45
CA SER A 156 10.70 -10.23 -6.87
C SER A 156 9.36 -10.80 -7.31
N GLY A 157 8.62 -10.04 -8.12
CA GLY A 157 7.32 -10.44 -8.63
C GLY A 157 6.14 -10.15 -7.70
N VAL A 158 6.36 -9.44 -6.58
CA VAL A 158 5.33 -9.11 -5.59
C VAL A 158 5.10 -7.61 -5.52
N ILE A 159 3.84 -7.20 -5.39
CA ILE A 159 3.41 -5.83 -5.12
C ILE A 159 2.67 -5.79 -3.79
N SER A 160 2.88 -4.72 -3.03
CA SER A 160 2.08 -4.33 -1.88
C SER A 160 1.49 -2.96 -2.15
N ALA A 161 0.18 -2.79 -1.94
CA ALA A 161 -0.51 -1.57 -2.35
C ALA A 161 -1.49 -1.06 -1.30
N PHE A 162 -1.65 0.26 -1.29
CA PHE A 162 -2.70 1.01 -0.63
C PHE A 162 -3.30 1.96 -1.67
N PHE A 163 -4.62 1.86 -1.94
CA PHE A 163 -5.22 2.55 -3.07
C PHE A 163 -6.71 2.79 -2.89
N THR A 164 -7.26 3.77 -3.62
CA THR A 164 -8.70 3.88 -3.84
C THR A 164 -9.06 3.32 -5.20
N TYR A 165 -10.23 2.69 -5.29
CA TYR A 165 -10.74 2.18 -6.56
C TYR A 165 -12.25 2.26 -6.64
N THR A 166 -12.75 2.66 -7.82
CA THR A 166 -14.08 2.36 -8.31
C THR A 166 -14.01 1.95 -9.77
N GLY A 167 -15.05 1.29 -10.28
CA GLY A 167 -15.01 0.81 -11.64
C GLY A 167 -16.31 0.17 -12.12
N PRO A 168 -16.33 -0.42 -13.33
CA PRO A 168 -17.53 -0.96 -13.97
C PRO A 168 -18.31 -1.99 -13.14
N VAL A 169 -17.63 -2.74 -12.27
CA VAL A 169 -18.25 -3.69 -11.35
C VAL A 169 -19.09 -2.98 -10.28
N MET A 170 -18.72 -1.74 -9.94
CA MET A 170 -19.42 -0.88 -8.98
C MET A 170 -20.43 0.05 -9.67
N GLY A 171 -20.48 0.05 -11.00
CA GLY A 171 -21.38 0.89 -11.80
C GLY A 171 -20.77 2.21 -12.26
N ASP A 172 -19.49 2.44 -11.98
CA ASP A 172 -18.75 3.66 -12.29
C ASP A 172 -17.69 3.45 -13.39
N PRO A 173 -17.14 4.52 -13.96
CA PRO A 173 -15.89 4.47 -14.69
C PRO A 173 -14.74 4.01 -13.78
N HIS A 174 -13.65 3.48 -14.35
CA HIS A 174 -12.47 3.14 -13.58
C HIS A 174 -11.72 4.42 -13.17
N ASP A 175 -11.84 4.79 -11.89
CA ASP A 175 -11.08 5.84 -11.22
C ASP A 175 -10.30 5.21 -10.05
N GLU A 176 -9.00 5.57 -9.90
CA GLU A 176 -8.07 4.93 -8.97
C GLU A 176 -6.95 5.89 -8.56
N ILE A 177 -6.44 5.77 -7.35
CA ILE A 177 -5.25 6.48 -6.85
C ILE A 177 -4.42 5.50 -6.03
N ASP A 178 -3.12 5.37 -6.37
CA ASP A 178 -2.26 4.29 -5.91
C ASP A 178 -1.05 4.77 -5.11
N ILE A 179 -0.68 3.98 -4.11
CA ILE A 179 0.65 3.86 -3.52
C ILE A 179 1.05 2.39 -3.65
N GLU A 180 2.08 2.10 -4.47
CA GLU A 180 2.50 0.75 -4.78
C GLU A 180 3.99 0.53 -4.51
N PHE A 181 4.31 -0.61 -3.89
CA PHE A 181 5.67 -1.06 -3.63
C PHE A 181 5.94 -2.35 -4.36
N SER A 182 6.95 -2.34 -5.23
CA SER A 182 7.49 -3.57 -5.80
C SER A 182 8.52 -4.17 -4.84
N GLY A 183 8.29 -5.39 -4.39
CA GLY A 183 9.24 -6.11 -3.54
C GLY A 183 10.59 -6.39 -4.21
N LEU A 184 10.70 -6.18 -5.53
CA LEU A 184 11.96 -6.18 -6.28
C LEU A 184 12.81 -4.94 -5.99
N ARG A 185 12.17 -3.80 -5.64
CA ARG A 185 12.82 -2.50 -5.44
C ARG A 185 12.39 -1.91 -4.10
N PRO A 186 12.93 -2.43 -2.98
CA PRO A 186 12.49 -2.03 -1.64
C PRO A 186 12.80 -0.57 -1.28
N ASP A 187 13.63 0.10 -2.07
CA ASP A 187 14.01 1.50 -1.94
C ASP A 187 13.27 2.44 -2.90
N GLN A 188 12.10 2.01 -3.42
CA GLN A 188 11.26 2.80 -4.31
C GLN A 188 9.77 2.60 -4.00
N VAL A 189 8.99 3.66 -4.18
CA VAL A 189 7.52 3.64 -4.20
C VAL A 189 7.03 4.20 -5.53
N GLU A 190 5.95 3.65 -6.03
CA GLU A 190 5.29 4.10 -7.26
C GLU A 190 3.96 4.77 -6.90
N PHE A 191 3.74 5.99 -7.44
CA PHE A 191 2.49 6.73 -7.34
C PHE A 191 1.84 6.76 -8.71
N ASN A 192 0.58 6.37 -8.77
CA ASN A 192 -0.16 6.32 -10.00
C ASN A 192 -1.62 6.75 -9.74
N TYR A 193 -2.37 7.05 -10.80
CA TYR A 193 -3.79 7.32 -10.72
C TYR A 193 -4.44 7.13 -12.10
N PHE A 194 -5.72 6.80 -12.08
CA PHE A 194 -6.50 6.59 -13.29
C PHE A 194 -7.79 7.40 -13.21
N LYS A 195 -8.16 8.01 -14.35
CA LYS A 195 -9.48 8.60 -14.58
C LYS A 195 -10.12 7.99 -15.80
N ASN A 196 -11.30 7.43 -15.66
CA ASN A 196 -12.02 6.73 -16.75
C ASN A 196 -11.12 5.66 -17.41
N GLY A 197 -10.30 4.94 -16.65
CA GLY A 197 -9.39 3.90 -17.12
C GLY A 197 -8.15 4.40 -17.85
N LYS A 198 -7.90 5.71 -17.87
CA LYS A 198 -6.69 6.30 -18.42
C LYS A 198 -5.75 6.72 -17.32
N THR A 199 -4.50 6.25 -17.40
CA THR A 199 -3.47 6.64 -16.44
C THR A 199 -3.16 8.12 -16.53
N GLY A 200 -2.93 8.74 -15.38
CA GLY A 200 -2.37 10.09 -15.25
C GLY A 200 -0.83 10.10 -15.29
N ALA A 201 -0.22 11.08 -14.65
CA ALA A 201 1.23 11.16 -14.53
C ALA A 201 1.72 10.15 -13.49
N HIS A 202 2.38 9.08 -13.95
CA HIS A 202 3.03 8.10 -13.10
C HIS A 202 4.34 8.65 -12.54
N SER A 203 4.61 8.42 -11.25
CA SER A 203 5.87 8.77 -10.59
C SER A 203 6.47 7.56 -9.89
N ARG A 204 7.79 7.41 -10.03
CA ARG A 204 8.59 6.47 -9.25
C ARG A 204 9.51 7.27 -8.34
N HIS A 205 9.22 7.25 -7.05
CA HIS A 205 9.95 8.01 -6.04
C HIS A 205 11.00 7.13 -5.38
N LYS A 206 12.26 7.61 -5.36
CA LYS A 206 13.37 6.93 -4.69
C LYS A 206 13.34 7.24 -3.20
N LEU A 207 13.42 6.20 -2.38
CA LEU A 207 13.50 6.29 -0.93
C LEU A 207 14.98 6.30 -0.49
N ASP A 208 15.26 6.94 0.62
CA ASP A 208 16.55 6.90 1.32
C ASP A 208 16.62 5.75 2.36
N PHE A 209 15.62 4.87 2.38
CA PHE A 209 15.50 3.71 3.25
C PHE A 209 14.93 2.49 2.49
N ASP A 210 15.08 1.31 3.11
CA ASP A 210 14.44 0.06 2.67
C ASP A 210 13.04 -0.04 3.30
N ALA A 211 11.98 0.15 2.51
CA ALA A 211 10.59 0.15 2.98
C ALA A 211 10.15 -1.19 3.61
N THR A 212 10.85 -2.30 3.31
CA THR A 212 10.51 -3.64 3.84
C THR A 212 11.02 -3.89 5.26
N LYS A 213 11.75 -2.92 5.87
CA LYS A 213 12.39 -3.10 7.19
C LYS A 213 11.53 -2.67 8.35
N GLU A 214 10.76 -1.59 8.18
CA GLU A 214 9.93 -1.02 9.26
C GLU A 214 8.60 -0.52 8.70
N MET A 215 7.59 -0.44 9.55
CA MET A 215 6.34 0.19 9.20
C MET A 215 6.50 1.70 9.16
N ARG A 216 5.96 2.33 8.11
CA ARG A 216 5.93 3.78 7.95
C ARG A 216 4.54 4.27 7.59
N LEU A 217 4.31 5.55 7.80
CA LEU A 217 3.11 6.25 7.42
C LEU A 217 3.20 6.64 5.94
N TYR A 218 2.24 6.17 5.15
CA TYR A 218 2.05 6.58 3.76
C TYR A 218 0.67 7.17 3.60
N ALA A 219 0.58 8.27 2.84
CA ALA A 219 -0.70 8.95 2.66
C ALA A 219 -0.81 9.59 1.28
N PHE A 220 -2.04 9.88 0.88
CA PHE A 220 -2.33 10.83 -0.18
C PHE A 220 -3.52 11.72 0.18
N GLU A 221 -3.47 12.95 -0.31
CA GLU A 221 -4.60 13.87 -0.31
C GLU A 221 -5.19 13.94 -1.72
N TRP A 222 -6.47 13.66 -1.81
CA TRP A 222 -7.23 13.75 -3.06
C TRP A 222 -8.09 15.01 -3.04
N HIS A 223 -7.70 16.00 -3.86
CA HIS A 223 -8.44 17.24 -4.09
C HIS A 223 -9.15 17.21 -5.45
N PRO A 224 -10.11 18.09 -5.71
CA PRO A 224 -10.78 18.17 -7.01
C PRO A 224 -9.86 18.44 -8.19
N ASP A 225 -8.70 19.08 -7.95
CA ASP A 225 -7.77 19.60 -8.95
C ASP A 225 -6.35 19.03 -8.86
N LYS A 226 -6.05 18.23 -7.84
CA LYS A 226 -4.72 17.65 -7.62
C LYS A 226 -4.76 16.45 -6.68
N ILE A 227 -3.68 15.67 -6.71
CA ILE A 227 -3.38 14.64 -5.71
C ILE A 227 -1.98 14.95 -5.16
N ILE A 228 -1.79 14.80 -3.84
CA ILE A 228 -0.52 15.00 -3.15
C ILE A 228 -0.21 13.74 -2.37
N TRP A 229 1.02 13.18 -2.50
CA TRP A 229 1.47 12.01 -1.77
C TRP A 229 2.48 12.38 -0.69
N PHE A 230 2.40 11.68 0.44
CA PHE A 230 3.18 11.92 1.64
C PHE A 230 3.83 10.62 2.14
N ILE A 231 5.01 10.74 2.73
CA ILE A 231 5.70 9.69 3.50
C ILE A 231 6.08 10.30 4.84
N ASP A 232 5.72 9.65 5.96
CA ASP A 232 5.95 10.14 7.33
C ASP A 232 5.43 11.58 7.54
N ASP A 233 4.30 11.91 6.89
CA ASP A 233 3.62 13.21 6.86
C ASP A 233 4.36 14.33 6.09
N GLU A 234 5.46 14.02 5.40
CA GLU A 234 6.16 14.93 4.51
C GLU A 234 5.71 14.74 3.05
N GLU A 235 5.40 15.83 2.34
CA GLU A 235 5.05 15.80 0.92
C GLU A 235 6.25 15.33 0.09
N VAL A 236 6.05 14.29 -0.73
CA VAL A 236 7.08 13.72 -1.61
C VAL A 236 6.77 13.83 -3.09
N TYR A 237 5.49 13.94 -3.45
CA TYR A 237 5.05 14.10 -4.84
C TYR A 237 3.68 14.77 -4.91
N ARG A 238 3.43 15.47 -6.00
CA ARG A 238 2.09 15.96 -6.38
C ARG A 238 1.90 15.92 -7.88
N THR A 239 0.63 15.84 -8.31
CA THR A 239 0.28 15.91 -9.72
C THR A 239 0.67 17.24 -10.34
N PRO A 240 0.98 17.29 -11.66
CA PRO A 240 1.25 18.53 -12.36
C PRO A 240 0.08 19.53 -12.24
N GLU A 241 0.41 20.83 -12.23
CA GLU A 241 -0.60 21.89 -12.24
C GLU A 241 -1.46 21.81 -13.51
N GLY A 242 -2.78 21.88 -13.36
CA GLY A 242 -3.74 21.81 -14.46
C GLY A 242 -3.94 20.40 -15.02
N ASP A 243 -3.54 19.36 -14.31
CA ASP A 243 -3.79 17.98 -14.74
C ASP A 243 -5.30 17.68 -14.80
N THR A 244 -5.76 17.27 -15.98
CA THR A 244 -7.15 16.94 -16.23
C THR A 244 -7.50 15.46 -15.96
N GLN A 245 -6.49 14.65 -15.59
CA GLN A 245 -6.65 13.22 -15.31
C GLN A 245 -6.92 12.92 -13.83
N ILE A 246 -7.16 13.96 -12.99
CA ILE A 246 -7.53 13.74 -11.58
C ILE A 246 -8.86 12.97 -11.51
N PRO A 247 -8.90 11.83 -10.78
CA PRO A 247 -10.13 11.05 -10.54
C PRO A 247 -11.26 11.91 -9.98
N THR A 248 -12.51 11.53 -10.27
CA THR A 248 -13.69 12.30 -9.86
C THR A 248 -14.83 11.46 -9.31
N ALA A 249 -14.76 10.14 -9.45
CA ALA A 249 -15.76 9.23 -8.88
C ALA A 249 -15.30 8.73 -7.50
N PRO A 250 -16.17 8.75 -6.46
CA PRO A 250 -15.85 8.15 -5.16
C PRO A 250 -15.41 6.69 -5.30
N GLY A 251 -14.47 6.24 -4.46
CA GLY A 251 -13.96 4.88 -4.49
C GLY A 251 -13.90 4.23 -3.11
N GLN A 252 -13.87 2.90 -3.08
CA GLN A 252 -13.54 2.17 -1.88
C GLN A 252 -12.04 2.20 -1.63
N LEU A 253 -11.64 2.09 -0.36
CA LEU A 253 -10.24 2.08 0.05
C LEU A 253 -9.75 0.64 0.23
N PHE A 254 -8.63 0.31 -0.40
CA PHE A 254 -8.07 -1.04 -0.47
C PHE A 254 -6.67 -1.12 0.12
N ILE A 255 -6.35 -2.30 0.65
CA ILE A 255 -4.99 -2.77 0.89
C ILE A 255 -4.82 -4.15 0.25
N SER A 256 -3.66 -4.40 -0.36
CA SER A 256 -3.39 -5.67 -1.02
C SER A 256 -1.91 -6.06 -1.01
N ALA A 257 -1.68 -7.38 -1.07
CA ALA A 257 -0.39 -7.96 -1.41
C ALA A 257 -0.61 -9.03 -2.48
N TRP A 258 0.05 -8.89 -3.64
CA TRP A 258 -0.22 -9.73 -4.77
C TRP A 258 1.03 -10.11 -5.58
N ALA A 259 0.95 -11.26 -6.24
CA ALA A 259 1.96 -11.76 -7.17
C ALA A 259 1.60 -11.36 -8.59
N GLY A 260 2.56 -10.86 -9.34
CA GLY A 260 2.39 -10.47 -10.73
C GLY A 260 2.24 -11.66 -11.66
N SER A 261 1.39 -11.50 -12.68
CA SER A 261 1.31 -12.45 -13.79
C SER A 261 2.56 -12.37 -14.69
N PRO A 262 2.82 -13.38 -15.54
CA PRO A 262 3.92 -13.30 -16.52
C PRO A 262 3.85 -12.07 -17.44
N GLY A 263 2.66 -11.48 -17.63
CA GLY A 263 2.45 -10.30 -18.47
C GLY A 263 3.08 -9.03 -17.90
N VAL A 264 3.23 -8.93 -16.57
CA VAL A 264 3.76 -7.73 -15.88
C VAL A 264 5.18 -7.93 -15.35
N LYS A 265 5.86 -9.02 -15.69
CA LYS A 265 7.22 -9.33 -15.22
C LYS A 265 8.27 -8.25 -15.52
N ALA A 266 8.06 -7.43 -16.55
CA ALA A 266 8.97 -6.32 -16.87
C ALA A 266 8.90 -5.21 -15.82
N TRP A 267 7.77 -5.09 -15.14
CA TRP A 267 7.53 -4.13 -14.07
C TRP A 267 7.90 -4.71 -12.70
N VAL A 268 7.32 -5.85 -12.33
CA VAL A 268 7.42 -6.40 -10.97
C VAL A 268 8.55 -7.42 -10.80
N GLY A 269 9.19 -7.87 -11.88
CA GLY A 269 10.17 -8.94 -11.88
C GLY A 269 9.56 -10.32 -12.09
N LYS A 270 10.42 -11.35 -12.07
CA LYS A 270 9.98 -12.75 -12.02
C LYS A 270 9.60 -13.09 -10.58
N LEU A 271 8.68 -14.03 -10.41
CA LEU A 271 8.34 -14.56 -9.08
C LEU A 271 9.59 -15.20 -8.45
N ASP A 272 10.07 -14.57 -7.37
CA ASP A 272 11.20 -15.05 -6.53
C ASP A 272 11.04 -14.42 -5.13
N PHE A 273 10.27 -15.10 -4.26
CA PHE A 273 9.99 -14.65 -2.89
C PHE A 273 9.96 -15.82 -1.88
N GLY A 274 10.47 -16.99 -2.27
CA GLY A 274 10.42 -18.22 -1.47
C GLY A 274 9.00 -18.80 -1.39
N ASP A 275 8.70 -19.50 -0.31
CA ASP A 275 7.39 -20.15 -0.12
C ASP A 275 6.29 -19.15 0.23
N ARG A 276 6.64 -18.07 0.94
CA ARG A 276 5.71 -17.02 1.41
C ARG A 276 6.45 -15.70 1.60
N THR A 277 5.79 -14.62 1.28
CA THR A 277 6.14 -13.25 1.69
C THR A 277 4.89 -12.52 2.14
N LYS A 278 5.02 -11.37 2.81
CA LYS A 278 3.87 -10.64 3.33
C LYS A 278 4.08 -9.13 3.35
N ALA A 279 2.99 -8.40 3.21
CA ALA A 279 2.89 -7.00 3.59
C ALA A 279 2.16 -6.88 4.93
N ASP A 280 2.65 -6.05 5.82
CA ASP A 280 2.06 -5.80 7.13
C ASP A 280 1.38 -4.42 7.14
N TYR A 281 0.18 -4.35 7.73
CA TYR A 281 -0.63 -3.12 7.84
C TYR A 281 -1.08 -2.94 9.28
N ALA A 282 -0.74 -1.80 9.92
CA ALA A 282 -1.17 -1.50 11.28
C ALA A 282 -2.44 -0.67 11.33
N CYS A 283 -2.69 0.13 10.29
CA CYS A 283 -3.82 1.06 10.22
C CYS A 283 -4.22 1.38 8.78
N MET A 284 -5.50 1.71 8.59
CA MET A 284 -6.06 2.32 7.38
C MET A 284 -7.08 3.38 7.76
N SER A 285 -6.98 4.60 7.20
CA SER A 285 -7.93 5.68 7.50
C SER A 285 -8.26 6.55 6.29
N PHE A 286 -9.44 7.16 6.35
CA PHE A 286 -9.89 8.26 5.51
C PHE A 286 -10.47 9.36 6.38
N THR A 287 -10.14 10.62 6.07
CA THR A 287 -10.66 11.79 6.79
C THR A 287 -10.95 12.92 5.79
N PRO A 288 -12.16 13.50 5.77
CA PRO A 288 -12.45 14.73 5.05
C PRO A 288 -11.51 15.87 5.50
N PHE A 289 -11.25 16.86 4.64
CA PHE A 289 -10.30 17.94 4.97
C PHE A 289 -10.70 18.79 6.19
N ASP A 290 -11.98 18.97 6.43
CA ASP A 290 -12.50 19.79 7.55
C ASP A 290 -12.88 18.96 8.78
N ASP A 291 -12.46 17.69 8.84
CA ASP A 291 -12.74 16.76 9.93
C ASP A 291 -11.50 16.54 10.82
N SER A 292 -11.73 16.40 12.12
CA SER A 292 -10.72 16.09 13.13
C SER A 292 -10.81 14.65 13.66
N SER A 293 -11.47 13.76 12.94
CA SER A 293 -11.53 12.33 13.25
C SER A 293 -10.12 11.73 13.33
N ARG A 294 -9.98 10.69 14.16
CA ARG A 294 -8.70 10.00 14.36
C ARG A 294 -8.19 9.42 13.04
N ARG A 295 -6.87 9.55 12.82
CA ARG A 295 -6.15 9.11 11.62
C ARG A 295 -5.03 8.14 11.95
N CYS A 296 -4.49 7.49 10.92
CA CYS A 296 -3.28 6.67 11.06
C CYS A 296 -2.06 7.50 11.49
N ALA A 297 -1.95 8.76 11.07
CA ALA A 297 -0.92 9.68 11.53
C ALA A 297 -0.92 9.85 13.06
N ASP A 298 -2.09 9.97 13.70
CA ASP A 298 -2.18 10.06 15.16
C ASP A 298 -1.61 8.81 15.84
N MET A 299 -1.93 7.60 15.30
CA MET A 299 -1.35 6.36 15.77
C MET A 299 0.17 6.33 15.58
N TYR A 300 0.65 6.74 14.40
CA TYR A 300 2.05 6.67 14.02
C TYR A 300 2.95 7.51 14.92
N PHE A 301 2.51 8.72 15.26
CA PHE A 301 3.28 9.62 16.10
C PHE A 301 3.10 9.37 17.61
N GLU A 302 1.94 8.85 18.04
CA GLU A 302 1.69 8.51 19.44
C GLU A 302 2.36 7.18 19.87
N ASP A 303 2.33 6.17 19.00
CA ASP A 303 2.76 4.79 19.28
C ASP A 303 4.07 4.40 18.55
N ALA A 304 4.94 5.36 18.24
CA ALA A 304 6.14 5.16 17.41
C ALA A 304 7.04 3.98 17.85
N GLN A 305 7.04 3.64 19.14
CA GLN A 305 7.81 2.53 19.68
C GLN A 305 7.20 1.15 19.34
N PHE A 306 5.88 1.05 19.12
CA PHE A 306 5.19 -0.21 18.81
C PHE A 306 5.08 -0.47 17.29
N ILE A 307 5.30 0.55 16.49
CA ILE A 307 5.10 0.49 15.03
C ILE A 307 6.43 0.18 14.34
N ARG A 308 7.57 0.58 14.95
CA ARG A 308 8.91 0.43 14.37
C ARG A 308 9.63 -0.87 14.77
N ASP A 309 9.13 -1.60 15.74
CA ASP A 309 9.61 -2.93 16.14
C ASP A 309 8.86 -4.04 15.37
#